data_4fb5653fded4368f667933fdf082a0c0
#
_entry.id   4fb5653fded4368f667933fdf082a0c0
#
_cell.length_a   1.000
_cell.length_b   1.000
_cell.length_c   1.000
_cell.angle_alpha   90.00
_cell.angle_beta   90.00
_cell.angle_gamma   90.00
#
_symmetry.space_group_name_H-M   'P 1'
#
loop_
_entity.id
_entity.type
_entity.pdbx_description
1 polymer ?
#
loop_
_entity_poly.entity_id
_entity_poly.type
_entity_poly.pdbx_seq_one_letter_code
_entity_poly.pdbx_strand_id
1 'polypeptide(L)'
;MRFERPSLVESMGLSPPRERFRQAMIALRGDEDVPPSRYDASSLKLLDPRLSIPLWRGRYAVHRQVVLTNLFNHRQTPIELGWSVQRTQVEDFRGKASTYDSHNGTDFAVPRGTPLLAPASGVVVRVVSEFHRGGLKLAIDHGDGLITSSAHLARVLVKEGDRVRRGQHVGITGYSGLDSFVTFPWGIPHVHFNVWLDGEPVDPFARVAHPEEQSLFVGGRPTPIPRDVEAEEPRGSDYDPARVDAIVAACITPRVRARLASIEPLLMRGGHTIFEKNYYPTRFPDRASPLREVHARRPRLHLPFSADLFDGAVFQDEL
;
A
#
# COMPACT_ATOMS: atom_id res chain seq x y z
N MET A 1 4.08 -23.16 0.76
CA MET A 1 3.87 -22.21 -0.35
C MET A 1 5.07 -22.17 -1.27
N ARG A 2 4.93 -21.66 -2.52
CA ARG A 2 6.05 -21.47 -3.48
C ARG A 2 5.86 -20.17 -4.25
N PHE A 3 6.92 -19.60 -4.80
CA PHE A 3 6.84 -18.47 -5.73
C PHE A 3 6.15 -18.87 -7.03
N GLU A 4 5.30 -17.98 -7.53
CA GLU A 4 4.71 -18.09 -8.85
C GLU A 4 5.62 -17.44 -9.91
N ARG A 5 5.26 -17.58 -11.18
CA ARG A 5 6.03 -16.98 -12.29
C ARG A 5 5.11 -16.17 -13.20
N PRO A 6 4.59 -15.02 -12.71
CA PRO A 6 3.82 -14.15 -13.58
C PRO A 6 4.69 -13.67 -14.74
N SER A 7 4.09 -13.42 -15.93
CA SER A 7 4.84 -12.84 -17.05
C SER A 7 5.34 -11.44 -16.70
N LEU A 8 6.29 -10.90 -17.47
CA LEU A 8 6.73 -9.51 -17.26
C LEU A 8 5.59 -8.50 -17.51
N VAL A 9 4.77 -8.75 -18.53
CA VAL A 9 3.60 -7.92 -18.85
C VAL A 9 2.63 -7.87 -17.67
N GLU A 10 2.34 -9.01 -17.05
CA GLU A 10 1.50 -9.11 -15.86
C GLU A 10 2.16 -8.46 -14.65
N SER A 11 3.43 -8.77 -14.39
CA SER A 11 4.19 -8.22 -13.27
C SER A 11 4.25 -6.69 -13.28
N MET A 12 4.39 -6.08 -14.46
CA MET A 12 4.45 -4.63 -14.64
C MET A 12 3.07 -3.99 -14.86
N GLY A 13 2.01 -4.80 -15.02
CA GLY A 13 0.65 -4.30 -15.25
C GLY A 13 0.46 -3.60 -16.59
N LEU A 14 1.11 -4.06 -17.68
CA LEU A 14 1.13 -3.38 -18.97
C LEU A 14 -0.13 -3.62 -19.83
N SER A 15 -1.08 -4.41 -19.36
CA SER A 15 -2.32 -4.68 -20.09
C SER A 15 -3.51 -3.96 -19.44
N PRO A 16 -4.45 -3.42 -20.24
CA PRO A 16 -4.41 -3.23 -21.69
C PRO A 16 -3.56 -2.01 -22.11
N PRO A 17 -2.74 -2.09 -23.17
CA PRO A 17 -1.67 -1.12 -23.45
C PRO A 17 -2.18 0.31 -23.72
N ARG A 18 -3.31 0.48 -24.41
CA ARG A 18 -3.88 1.82 -24.69
C ARG A 18 -4.26 2.57 -23.42
N GLU A 19 -4.89 1.86 -22.48
CA GLU A 19 -5.28 2.43 -21.18
C GLU A 19 -4.04 2.76 -20.33
N ARG A 20 -3.01 1.89 -20.36
CA ARG A 20 -1.75 2.13 -19.64
C ARG A 20 -0.99 3.33 -20.20
N PHE A 21 -0.98 3.50 -21.50
CA PHE A 21 -0.40 4.71 -22.11
C PHE A 21 -1.13 5.98 -21.65
N ARG A 22 -2.48 6.00 -21.68
CA ARG A 22 -3.27 7.12 -21.18
C ARG A 22 -2.93 7.44 -19.71
N GLN A 23 -2.87 6.41 -18.87
CA GLN A 23 -2.54 6.55 -17.46
C GLN A 23 -1.08 7.03 -17.24
N ALA A 24 -0.13 6.59 -18.06
CA ALA A 24 1.24 7.09 -18.03
C ALA A 24 1.31 8.60 -18.33
N MET A 25 0.48 9.09 -19.25
CA MET A 25 0.40 10.52 -19.54
C MET A 25 -0.15 11.32 -18.36
N ILE A 26 -1.11 10.77 -17.60
CA ILE A 26 -1.59 11.38 -16.34
C ILE A 26 -0.45 11.49 -15.32
N ALA A 27 0.35 10.44 -15.16
CA ALA A 27 1.49 10.49 -14.23
C ALA A 27 2.52 11.57 -14.59
N LEU A 28 2.76 11.79 -15.89
CA LEU A 28 3.77 12.74 -16.36
C LEU A 28 3.29 14.19 -16.38
N ARG A 29 2.02 14.43 -16.69
CA ARG A 29 1.46 15.78 -16.93
C ARG A 29 0.44 16.20 -15.89
N GLY A 30 -0.02 15.28 -15.07
CA GLY A 30 -1.23 15.44 -14.28
C GLY A 30 -2.49 15.39 -15.15
N ASP A 31 -3.63 15.53 -14.50
CA ASP A 31 -4.91 15.86 -15.10
C ASP A 31 -5.67 16.81 -14.17
N GLU A 32 -6.97 17.02 -14.39
CA GLU A 32 -7.77 18.03 -13.71
C GLU A 32 -7.70 17.97 -12.17
N ASP A 33 -7.52 16.77 -11.59
CA ASP A 33 -7.51 16.57 -10.15
C ASP A 33 -6.40 15.61 -9.66
N VAL A 34 -5.50 15.20 -10.55
CA VAL A 34 -4.35 14.35 -10.24
C VAL A 34 -3.07 15.12 -10.57
N PRO A 35 -2.31 15.56 -9.58
CA PRO A 35 -1.04 16.25 -9.83
C PRO A 35 -0.01 15.32 -10.46
N PRO A 36 0.97 15.86 -11.24
CA PRO A 36 2.00 15.06 -11.88
C PRO A 36 2.98 14.44 -10.87
N SER A 37 3.67 13.39 -11.29
CA SER A 37 4.81 12.84 -10.54
C SER A 37 6.06 13.71 -10.72
N ARG A 38 6.86 13.87 -9.66
CA ARG A 38 8.08 14.68 -9.64
C ARG A 38 9.29 13.80 -9.33
N TYR A 39 10.31 13.94 -10.17
CA TYR A 39 11.57 13.20 -10.07
C TYR A 39 12.75 14.17 -10.16
N ASP A 40 13.87 13.83 -9.54
CA ASP A 40 15.16 14.49 -9.73
C ASP A 40 16.32 13.49 -9.63
N ALA A 41 17.55 14.00 -9.61
CA ALA A 41 18.73 13.16 -9.48
C ALA A 41 18.78 12.34 -8.19
N SER A 42 18.11 12.78 -7.12
CA SER A 42 18.04 12.03 -5.86
C SER A 42 17.19 10.77 -5.98
N SER A 43 16.22 10.74 -6.89
CA SER A 43 15.38 9.58 -7.17
C SER A 43 16.20 8.37 -7.66
N LEU A 44 17.36 8.59 -8.27
CA LEU A 44 18.28 7.52 -8.66
C LEU A 44 18.83 6.73 -7.46
N LYS A 45 18.86 7.33 -6.27
CA LYS A 45 19.28 6.67 -5.03
C LYS A 45 18.29 5.61 -4.53
N LEU A 46 17.08 5.57 -5.10
CA LEU A 46 16.09 4.54 -4.84
C LEU A 46 16.34 3.26 -5.67
N LEU A 47 17.25 3.31 -6.65
CA LEU A 47 17.63 2.16 -7.46
C LEU A 47 18.73 1.36 -6.77
N ASP A 48 18.55 0.04 -6.68
CA ASP A 48 19.58 -0.86 -6.15
C ASP A 48 19.64 -2.17 -6.96
N PRO A 49 20.60 -2.28 -7.89
CA PRO A 49 20.75 -3.48 -8.72
C PRO A 49 21.04 -4.76 -7.92
N ARG A 50 21.62 -4.65 -6.72
CA ARG A 50 21.93 -5.82 -5.87
C ARG A 50 20.66 -6.47 -5.36
N LEU A 51 19.64 -5.66 -5.07
CA LEU A 51 18.31 -6.12 -4.66
C LEU A 51 17.44 -6.41 -5.89
N SER A 52 17.39 -5.50 -6.85
CA SER A 52 16.42 -5.58 -7.95
C SER A 52 16.63 -6.80 -8.85
N ILE A 53 17.85 -7.08 -9.27
CA ILE A 53 18.14 -8.16 -10.22
C ILE A 53 17.71 -9.55 -9.72
N PRO A 54 18.06 -9.99 -8.49
CA PRO A 54 17.55 -11.26 -7.97
C PRO A 54 16.03 -11.27 -7.79
N LEU A 55 15.43 -10.17 -7.29
CA LEU A 55 13.99 -10.09 -7.07
C LEU A 55 13.19 -10.16 -8.38
N TRP A 56 13.63 -9.48 -9.46
CA TRP A 56 13.05 -9.61 -10.79
C TRP A 56 13.12 -11.04 -11.35
N ARG A 57 14.17 -11.79 -10.99
CA ARG A 57 14.34 -13.20 -11.37
C ARG A 57 13.51 -14.17 -10.52
N GLY A 58 12.70 -13.67 -9.58
CA GLY A 58 11.92 -14.47 -8.64
C GLY A 58 12.79 -15.20 -7.61
N ARG A 59 13.90 -14.59 -7.19
CA ARG A 59 14.85 -15.13 -6.21
C ARG A 59 14.99 -14.17 -5.04
N TYR A 60 15.31 -14.68 -3.87
CA TYR A 60 15.67 -13.84 -2.72
C TYR A 60 16.90 -12.96 -3.03
N ALA A 61 16.81 -11.69 -2.63
CA ALA A 61 17.99 -10.81 -2.58
C ALA A 61 18.80 -11.09 -1.32
N VAL A 62 18.11 -11.30 -0.18
CA VAL A 62 18.68 -11.78 1.08
C VAL A 62 17.91 -13.07 1.44
N HIS A 63 18.65 -14.13 1.76
CA HIS A 63 18.05 -15.46 1.92
C HIS A 63 16.94 -15.47 2.96
N ARG A 64 15.74 -15.83 2.51
CA ARG A 64 14.51 -15.94 3.31
C ARG A 64 14.18 -14.68 4.14
N GLN A 65 14.64 -13.49 3.72
CA GLN A 65 14.29 -12.23 4.37
C GLN A 65 13.44 -11.35 3.45
N VAL A 66 12.47 -10.66 4.04
CA VAL A 66 11.80 -9.52 3.44
C VAL A 66 12.70 -8.31 3.65
N VAL A 67 13.05 -7.56 2.60
CA VAL A 67 13.87 -6.36 2.75
C VAL A 67 12.97 -5.13 2.80
N LEU A 68 13.08 -4.35 3.88
CA LEU A 68 12.39 -3.06 4.02
C LEU A 68 13.25 -1.98 3.38
N THR A 69 12.78 -1.41 2.28
CA THR A 69 13.59 -0.48 1.46
C THR A 69 13.26 0.98 1.70
N ASN A 70 11.98 1.32 1.79
CA ASN A 70 11.53 2.67 2.09
C ASN A 70 10.45 2.63 3.17
N LEU A 71 10.51 3.58 4.08
CA LEU A 71 9.64 3.67 5.23
C LEU A 71 8.70 4.87 5.12
N PHE A 72 7.69 4.92 5.96
CA PHE A 72 6.72 6.00 6.02
C PHE A 72 7.44 7.34 6.28
N ASN A 73 7.12 8.36 5.49
CA ASN A 73 7.65 9.70 5.67
C ASN A 73 6.69 10.52 6.54
N HIS A 74 7.12 10.87 7.75
CA HIS A 74 6.33 11.64 8.69
C HIS A 74 6.16 13.13 8.30
N ARG A 75 6.93 13.63 7.33
CA ARG A 75 6.89 15.02 6.84
C ARG A 75 6.72 15.04 5.33
N GLN A 76 5.57 14.56 4.88
CA GLN A 76 5.29 14.49 3.45
C GLN A 76 5.21 15.88 2.82
N THR A 77 5.76 16.01 1.61
CA THR A 77 5.53 17.19 0.77
C THR A 77 4.04 17.31 0.45
N PRO A 78 3.47 18.53 0.46
CA PRO A 78 2.08 18.73 0.05
C PRO A 78 1.82 18.15 -1.35
N ILE A 79 0.80 17.34 -1.46
CA ILE A 79 0.48 16.61 -2.69
C ILE A 79 0.10 17.55 -3.84
N GLU A 80 -0.41 18.73 -3.54
CA GLU A 80 -0.75 19.78 -4.50
C GLU A 80 0.47 20.22 -5.32
N LEU A 81 1.67 20.05 -4.77
CA LEU A 81 2.93 20.30 -5.47
C LEU A 81 3.33 19.17 -6.43
N GLY A 82 2.63 18.07 -6.41
CA GLY A 82 2.89 16.85 -7.18
C GLY A 82 3.38 15.69 -6.32
N TRP A 83 3.18 14.49 -6.84
CA TRP A 83 3.67 13.26 -6.22
C TRP A 83 5.19 13.17 -6.34
N SER A 84 5.90 13.37 -5.26
CA SER A 84 7.36 13.43 -5.27
C SER A 84 7.99 12.08 -4.88
N VAL A 85 8.91 11.59 -5.69
CA VAL A 85 9.79 10.45 -5.41
C VAL A 85 11.23 10.88 -5.21
N GLN A 86 11.43 12.12 -4.79
CA GLN A 86 12.73 12.68 -4.42
C GLN A 86 13.17 12.14 -3.06
N ARG A 87 14.43 11.72 -2.97
CA ARG A 87 14.99 11.27 -1.69
C ARG A 87 15.04 12.42 -0.70
N THR A 88 14.44 12.25 0.47
CA THR A 88 14.49 13.25 1.55
C THR A 88 15.57 12.91 2.58
N GLN A 89 15.80 13.86 3.51
CA GLN A 89 16.60 13.64 4.72
C GLN A 89 15.72 13.63 5.97
N VAL A 90 14.41 13.44 5.79
CA VAL A 90 13.48 13.30 6.90
C VAL A 90 13.73 11.97 7.59
N GLU A 91 13.76 12.01 8.90
CA GLU A 91 13.97 10.82 9.71
C GLU A 91 12.76 9.88 9.65
N ASP A 92 13.06 8.59 9.50
CA ASP A 92 12.09 7.51 9.68
C ASP A 92 11.87 7.23 11.18
N PHE A 93 11.01 6.27 11.51
CA PHE A 93 10.68 5.92 12.90
C PHE A 93 11.90 5.52 13.76
N ARG A 94 13.04 5.15 13.14
CA ARG A 94 14.29 4.76 13.79
C ARG A 94 15.26 5.93 13.97
N GLY A 95 14.95 7.13 13.46
CA GLY A 95 15.87 8.24 13.37
C GLY A 95 16.89 8.16 12.24
N LYS A 96 16.64 7.28 11.21
CA LYS A 96 17.44 7.15 9.99
C LYS A 96 16.69 7.76 8.80
N ALA A 97 17.30 7.88 7.64
CA ALA A 97 16.73 8.54 6.46
C ALA A 97 16.39 7.55 5.32
N SER A 98 15.65 6.47 5.64
CA SER A 98 15.19 5.49 4.65
C SER A 98 13.79 5.83 4.13
N THR A 99 13.57 7.09 3.71
CA THR A 99 12.31 7.59 3.17
C THR A 99 12.52 8.36 1.87
N TYR A 100 11.42 8.68 1.18
CA TYR A 100 11.37 9.68 0.13
C TYR A 100 10.11 10.54 0.27
N ASP A 101 10.04 11.66 -0.44
CA ASP A 101 8.91 12.56 -0.42
C ASP A 101 7.60 11.84 -0.80
N SER A 102 6.51 12.29 -0.19
CA SER A 102 5.17 11.74 -0.42
C SER A 102 5.02 10.24 -0.15
N HIS A 103 6.00 9.57 0.49
CA HIS A 103 5.92 8.16 0.81
C HIS A 103 5.04 7.91 2.05
N ASN A 104 3.84 7.41 1.82
CA ASN A 104 2.81 7.19 2.85
C ASN A 104 2.60 5.72 3.21
N GLY A 105 3.60 4.88 3.01
CA GLY A 105 3.57 3.45 3.30
C GLY A 105 4.95 2.90 3.65
N THR A 106 5.06 1.59 3.63
CA THR A 106 6.33 0.84 3.79
C THR A 106 6.52 -0.07 2.60
N ASP A 107 7.73 -0.06 2.02
CA ASP A 107 8.05 -0.90 0.87
C ASP A 107 8.70 -2.21 1.32
N PHE A 108 8.01 -3.30 1.07
CA PHE A 108 8.48 -4.67 1.30
C PHE A 108 9.04 -5.28 0.02
N ALA A 109 10.35 -5.24 -0.15
CA ALA A 109 11.03 -5.82 -1.29
C ALA A 109 11.10 -7.34 -1.16
N VAL A 110 10.45 -8.01 -2.10
CA VAL A 110 10.32 -9.47 -2.17
C VAL A 110 10.44 -9.95 -3.62
N PRO A 111 10.78 -11.24 -3.86
CA PRO A 111 10.75 -11.78 -5.22
C PRO A 111 9.42 -11.55 -5.90
N ARG A 112 9.42 -11.09 -7.16
CA ARG A 112 8.18 -11.07 -7.93
C ARG A 112 7.59 -12.48 -8.03
N GLY A 113 6.27 -12.60 -7.89
CA GLY A 113 5.62 -13.90 -7.83
C GLY A 113 5.51 -14.46 -6.40
N THR A 114 5.88 -13.70 -5.38
CA THR A 114 5.62 -14.07 -3.99
C THR A 114 4.12 -14.07 -3.73
N PRO A 115 3.55 -15.14 -3.12
CA PRO A 115 2.17 -15.12 -2.65
C PRO A 115 1.95 -14.00 -1.64
N LEU A 116 0.95 -13.15 -1.90
CA LEU A 116 0.50 -12.12 -0.97
C LEU A 116 -0.61 -12.69 -0.10
N LEU A 117 -0.47 -12.54 1.21
CA LEU A 117 -1.45 -13.01 2.19
C LEU A 117 -2.15 -11.84 2.87
N ALA A 118 -3.38 -12.06 3.36
CA ALA A 118 -4.06 -11.09 4.21
C ALA A 118 -3.31 -10.95 5.55
N PRO A 119 -2.81 -9.75 5.91
CA PRO A 119 -1.99 -9.54 7.11
C PRO A 119 -2.78 -9.66 8.41
N ALA A 120 -4.09 -9.53 8.34
CA ALA A 120 -5.09 -9.78 9.38
C ALA A 120 -6.41 -10.19 8.71
N SER A 121 -7.35 -10.75 9.47
CA SER A 121 -8.71 -11.02 8.97
C SER A 121 -9.45 -9.73 8.65
N GLY A 122 -10.35 -9.73 7.65
CA GLY A 122 -11.07 -8.52 7.25
C GLY A 122 -11.97 -8.70 6.04
N VAL A 123 -12.41 -7.58 5.49
CA VAL A 123 -13.26 -7.51 4.28
C VAL A 123 -12.51 -6.77 3.19
N VAL A 124 -12.47 -7.32 1.99
CA VAL A 124 -11.88 -6.66 0.82
C VAL A 124 -12.76 -5.47 0.43
N VAL A 125 -12.24 -4.27 0.59
CA VAL A 125 -13.00 -3.03 0.31
C VAL A 125 -12.61 -2.36 -1.00
N ARG A 126 -11.46 -2.69 -1.58
CA ARG A 126 -11.07 -2.12 -2.89
C ARG A 126 -10.13 -3.03 -3.65
N VAL A 127 -10.43 -3.23 -4.94
CA VAL A 127 -9.51 -3.81 -5.93
C VAL A 127 -9.50 -2.89 -7.15
N VAL A 128 -8.35 -2.31 -7.49
CA VAL A 128 -8.24 -1.37 -8.60
C VAL A 128 -6.86 -1.41 -9.24
N SER A 129 -6.82 -1.20 -10.56
CA SER A 129 -5.58 -1.13 -11.32
C SER A 129 -5.42 0.25 -11.97
N GLU A 130 -4.50 1.05 -11.43
CA GLU A 130 -4.21 2.41 -11.88
C GLU A 130 -2.72 2.56 -12.14
N PHE A 131 -2.32 2.45 -13.41
CA PHE A 131 -0.93 2.41 -13.81
C PHE A 131 -0.14 3.67 -13.41
N HIS A 132 -0.82 4.82 -13.38
CA HIS A 132 -0.25 6.10 -12.98
C HIS A 132 -0.04 6.23 -11.46
N ARG A 133 -0.62 5.33 -10.65
CA ARG A 133 -0.58 5.43 -9.18
C ARG A 133 -0.59 4.05 -8.53
N GLY A 134 0.59 3.48 -8.28
CA GLY A 134 0.76 2.22 -7.54
C GLY A 134 0.31 0.94 -8.25
N GLY A 135 -0.07 1.00 -9.53
CA GLY A 135 -0.44 -0.18 -10.32
C GLY A 135 -1.69 -0.90 -9.83
N LEU A 136 -1.64 -2.23 -9.74
CA LEU A 136 -2.72 -3.07 -9.21
C LEU A 136 -2.66 -3.07 -7.67
N LYS A 137 -3.79 -2.72 -7.06
CA LYS A 137 -3.93 -2.51 -5.62
C LYS A 137 -5.07 -3.32 -5.03
N LEU A 138 -4.86 -3.77 -3.80
CA LEU A 138 -5.84 -4.46 -2.97
C LEU A 138 -5.91 -3.77 -1.60
N ALA A 139 -7.09 -3.34 -1.16
CA ALA A 139 -7.30 -2.84 0.19
C ALA A 139 -8.26 -3.74 0.98
N ILE A 140 -7.91 -4.00 2.24
CA ILE A 140 -8.65 -4.84 3.18
C ILE A 140 -8.94 -4.02 4.43
N ASP A 141 -10.21 -3.94 4.81
CA ASP A 141 -10.68 -3.38 6.07
C ASP A 141 -10.70 -4.50 7.12
N HIS A 142 -9.92 -4.33 8.17
CA HIS A 142 -9.73 -5.32 9.24
C HIS A 142 -10.64 -5.08 10.46
N GLY A 143 -11.58 -4.13 10.36
CA GLY A 143 -12.38 -3.65 11.48
C GLY A 143 -11.62 -2.68 12.39
N ASP A 144 -12.36 -2.02 13.29
CA ASP A 144 -11.83 -1.04 14.25
C ASP A 144 -10.97 0.06 13.58
N GLY A 145 -11.42 0.57 12.43
CA GLY A 145 -10.75 1.63 11.68
C GLY A 145 -9.44 1.25 10.99
N LEU A 146 -8.98 -0.01 11.12
CA LEU A 146 -7.72 -0.46 10.56
C LEU A 146 -7.90 -0.99 9.15
N ILE A 147 -7.27 -0.33 8.18
CA ILE A 147 -7.26 -0.75 6.77
C ILE A 147 -5.82 -0.89 6.31
N THR A 148 -5.54 -1.93 5.53
CA THR A 148 -4.27 -2.06 4.80
C THR A 148 -4.50 -1.99 3.30
N SER A 149 -3.53 -1.43 2.56
CA SER A 149 -3.52 -1.47 1.11
C SER A 149 -2.17 -1.97 0.61
N SER A 150 -2.20 -2.98 -0.24
CA SER A 150 -1.02 -3.52 -0.93
C SER A 150 -1.05 -3.11 -2.39
N ALA A 151 0.00 -2.45 -2.88
CA ALA A 151 0.13 -1.97 -4.25
C ALA A 151 1.25 -2.70 -5.02
N HIS A 152 1.41 -2.37 -6.30
CA HIS A 152 2.36 -2.98 -7.23
C HIS A 152 2.18 -4.50 -7.46
N LEU A 153 0.95 -5.01 -7.28
CA LEU A 153 0.65 -6.43 -7.43
C LEU A 153 0.67 -6.86 -8.90
N ALA A 154 1.03 -8.12 -9.16
CA ALA A 154 0.84 -8.76 -10.47
C ALA A 154 -0.61 -9.24 -10.63
N ARG A 155 -1.17 -9.84 -9.58
CA ARG A 155 -2.52 -10.42 -9.60
C ARG A 155 -3.19 -10.28 -8.23
N VAL A 156 -4.52 -10.09 -8.26
CA VAL A 156 -5.39 -10.23 -7.09
C VAL A 156 -6.27 -11.46 -7.28
N LEU A 157 -6.48 -12.25 -6.22
CA LEU A 157 -7.19 -13.53 -6.23
C LEU A 157 -8.55 -13.46 -5.52
N VAL A 158 -8.91 -12.29 -5.04
CA VAL A 158 -10.16 -12.00 -4.31
C VAL A 158 -10.87 -10.83 -4.97
N LYS A 159 -12.12 -10.60 -4.64
CA LYS A 159 -12.93 -9.49 -5.15
C LYS A 159 -13.44 -8.61 -4.01
N GLU A 160 -13.86 -7.42 -4.34
CA GLU A 160 -14.53 -6.51 -3.41
C GLU A 160 -15.75 -7.18 -2.76
N GLY A 161 -15.85 -7.04 -1.42
CA GLY A 161 -16.86 -7.70 -0.58
C GLY A 161 -16.45 -9.07 -0.02
N ASP A 162 -15.40 -9.71 -0.53
CA ASP A 162 -14.93 -10.98 0.03
C ASP A 162 -14.46 -10.82 1.47
N ARG A 163 -14.85 -11.77 2.32
CA ARG A 163 -14.36 -11.90 3.69
C ARG A 163 -13.12 -12.79 3.67
N VAL A 164 -12.00 -12.26 4.15
CA VAL A 164 -10.72 -12.96 4.12
C VAL A 164 -10.19 -13.17 5.54
N ARG A 165 -9.59 -14.34 5.78
CA ARG A 165 -8.94 -14.65 7.05
C ARG A 165 -7.46 -14.32 6.98
N ARG A 166 -6.86 -13.97 8.12
CA ARG A 166 -5.40 -13.83 8.24
C ARG A 166 -4.70 -15.04 7.63
N GLY A 167 -3.67 -14.79 6.82
CA GLY A 167 -2.92 -15.86 6.13
C GLY A 167 -3.60 -16.40 4.87
N GLN A 168 -4.83 -15.97 4.53
CA GLN A 168 -5.45 -16.34 3.27
C GLN A 168 -4.69 -15.75 2.10
N HIS A 169 -4.46 -16.55 1.05
CA HIS A 169 -3.82 -16.12 -0.20
C HIS A 169 -4.75 -15.19 -0.97
N VAL A 170 -4.38 -13.92 -1.08
CA VAL A 170 -5.22 -12.86 -1.66
C VAL A 170 -4.66 -12.26 -2.95
N GLY A 171 -3.39 -12.53 -3.26
CA GLY A 171 -2.77 -11.99 -4.47
C GLY A 171 -1.35 -12.50 -4.70
N ILE A 172 -0.73 -11.96 -5.74
CA ILE A 172 0.64 -12.29 -6.15
C ILE A 172 1.40 -11.00 -6.37
N THR A 173 2.60 -10.90 -5.81
CA THR A 173 3.45 -9.73 -5.94
C THR A 173 3.99 -9.57 -7.35
N GLY A 174 4.09 -8.32 -7.78
CA GLY A 174 4.71 -7.92 -9.04
C GLY A 174 5.65 -6.75 -8.84
N TYR A 175 5.47 -5.79 -9.65
CA TYR A 175 5.91 -4.40 -9.59
C TYR A 175 5.13 -3.62 -10.65
N SER A 176 3.78 -3.70 -10.59
CA SER A 176 2.92 -3.05 -11.57
C SER A 176 2.87 -1.53 -11.35
N GLY A 177 2.71 -0.79 -12.44
CA GLY A 177 2.66 0.67 -12.45
C GLY A 177 3.76 1.31 -13.25
N LEU A 178 3.69 2.65 -13.42
CA LEU A 178 4.65 3.40 -14.21
C LEU A 178 6.08 3.25 -13.69
N ASP A 179 6.24 3.22 -12.36
CA ASP A 179 7.56 3.14 -11.72
C ASP A 179 8.36 1.93 -12.20
N SER A 180 7.71 0.76 -12.31
CA SER A 180 8.35 -0.45 -12.82
C SER A 180 8.83 -0.30 -14.25
N PHE A 181 7.99 0.32 -15.10
CA PHE A 181 8.28 0.47 -16.51
C PHE A 181 9.47 1.42 -16.77
N VAL A 182 9.53 2.54 -16.03
CA VAL A 182 10.59 3.54 -16.22
C VAL A 182 11.91 3.17 -15.53
N THR A 183 11.88 2.30 -14.52
CA THR A 183 13.07 1.92 -13.74
C THR A 183 13.59 0.52 -14.02
N PHE A 184 12.90 -0.28 -14.82
CA PHE A 184 13.33 -1.65 -15.17
C PHE A 184 14.71 -1.66 -15.86
N PRO A 185 15.63 -2.56 -15.50
CA PRO A 185 15.52 -3.60 -14.45
C PRO A 185 16.08 -3.17 -13.08
N TRP A 186 16.36 -1.88 -12.87
CA TRP A 186 17.07 -1.36 -11.70
C TRP A 186 16.16 -1.03 -10.52
N GLY A 187 14.87 -0.77 -10.79
CA GLY A 187 13.85 -0.58 -9.76
C GLY A 187 13.60 -1.87 -8.99
N ILE A 188 13.49 -1.75 -7.69
CA ILE A 188 13.36 -2.89 -6.76
C ILE A 188 11.91 -3.38 -6.76
N PRO A 189 11.60 -4.63 -7.19
CA PRO A 189 10.27 -5.21 -7.00
C PRO A 189 9.89 -5.23 -5.52
N HIS A 190 8.75 -4.63 -5.19
CA HIS A 190 8.26 -4.53 -3.83
C HIS A 190 6.73 -4.50 -3.78
N VAL A 191 6.18 -4.72 -2.60
CA VAL A 191 4.81 -4.37 -2.24
C VAL A 191 4.88 -3.04 -1.49
N HIS A 192 4.27 -2.00 -2.04
CA HIS A 192 4.02 -0.78 -1.30
C HIS A 192 2.84 -1.02 -0.38
N PHE A 193 3.08 -0.98 0.93
CA PHE A 193 2.14 -1.36 1.97
C PHE A 193 1.71 -0.14 2.76
N ASN A 194 0.49 0.33 2.51
CA ASN A 194 -0.14 1.38 3.30
C ASN A 194 -0.88 0.79 4.49
N VAL A 195 -0.85 1.52 5.60
CA VAL A 195 -1.71 1.27 6.75
C VAL A 195 -2.47 2.56 7.06
N TRP A 196 -3.79 2.44 7.16
CA TRP A 196 -4.67 3.55 7.56
C TRP A 196 -5.37 3.19 8.85
N LEU A 197 -5.40 4.12 9.79
CA LEU A 197 -6.15 4.03 11.03
C LEU A 197 -7.10 5.21 11.09
N ASP A 198 -8.37 4.94 11.32
CA ASP A 198 -9.45 5.94 11.34
C ASP A 198 -9.53 6.85 10.12
N GLY A 199 -9.11 6.30 8.96
CA GLY A 199 -9.14 6.98 7.68
C GLY A 199 -7.91 7.79 7.34
N GLU A 200 -6.88 7.84 8.20
CA GLU A 200 -5.62 8.55 7.97
C GLU A 200 -4.43 7.60 7.82
N PRO A 201 -3.43 7.94 6.97
CA PRO A 201 -2.20 7.18 6.85
C PRO A 201 -1.40 7.18 8.14
N VAL A 202 -0.93 6.02 8.56
CA VAL A 202 -0.11 5.88 9.76
C VAL A 202 1.12 5.02 9.49
N ASP A 203 2.21 5.34 10.18
CA ASP A 203 3.36 4.45 10.25
C ASP A 203 2.97 3.21 11.09
N PRO A 204 3.11 1.98 10.57
CA PRO A 204 2.79 0.77 11.34
C PRO A 204 3.77 0.48 12.48
N PHE A 205 4.94 1.12 12.51
CA PHE A 205 5.92 0.95 13.57
C PHE A 205 5.66 1.90 14.75
N ALA A 206 6.13 1.52 15.93
CA ALA A 206 6.23 2.44 17.06
C ALA A 206 7.44 3.36 16.85
N ARG A 207 7.23 4.67 16.96
CA ARG A 207 8.33 5.64 16.83
C ARG A 207 9.21 5.63 18.07
N VAL A 208 10.53 5.64 17.90
CA VAL A 208 11.49 5.73 19.01
C VAL A 208 11.27 7.00 19.85
N ALA A 209 10.93 8.11 19.18
CA ALA A 209 10.65 9.38 19.84
C ALA A 209 9.28 9.45 20.57
N HIS A 210 8.41 8.45 20.34
CA HIS A 210 7.05 8.38 20.87
C HIS A 210 6.76 6.98 21.43
N PRO A 211 7.41 6.59 22.55
CA PRO A 211 7.31 5.24 23.10
C PRO A 211 5.90 4.87 23.58
N GLU A 212 5.02 5.86 23.75
CA GLU A 212 3.60 5.66 24.03
C GLU A 212 2.81 5.09 22.82
N GLU A 213 3.34 5.24 21.61
CA GLU A 213 2.73 4.68 20.41
C GLU A 213 3.05 3.18 20.31
N GLN A 214 2.02 2.36 20.24
CA GLN A 214 2.19 0.93 19.99
C GLN A 214 2.41 0.66 18.49
N SER A 215 3.30 -0.29 18.19
CA SER A 215 3.39 -0.89 16.87
C SER A 215 2.07 -1.57 16.49
N LEU A 216 1.68 -1.47 15.22
CA LEU A 216 0.54 -2.22 14.70
C LEU A 216 0.90 -3.66 14.34
N PHE A 217 2.19 -4.01 14.33
CA PHE A 217 2.65 -5.39 14.13
C PHE A 217 2.58 -6.19 15.43
N VAL A 218 2.08 -7.42 15.34
CA VAL A 218 2.05 -8.39 16.44
C VAL A 218 3.47 -8.64 16.94
N GLY A 219 3.67 -8.58 18.25
CA GLY A 219 4.99 -8.70 18.86
C GLY A 219 5.90 -7.48 18.65
N GLY A 220 5.36 -6.36 18.17
CA GLY A 220 6.09 -5.09 17.99
C GLY A 220 7.01 -5.04 16.77
N ARG A 221 7.11 -6.13 15.99
CA ARG A 221 8.00 -6.26 14.83
C ARG A 221 7.27 -6.83 13.62
N PRO A 222 7.67 -6.45 12.39
CA PRO A 222 7.10 -7.02 11.16
C PRO A 222 7.58 -8.47 10.98
N THR A 223 6.76 -9.41 11.39
CA THR A 223 7.04 -10.86 11.26
C THR A 223 6.13 -11.49 10.22
N PRO A 224 6.63 -12.48 9.44
CA PRO A 224 5.80 -13.27 8.55
C PRO A 224 4.69 -13.99 9.31
N ILE A 225 3.59 -14.30 8.62
CA ILE A 225 2.44 -14.99 9.21
C ILE A 225 2.85 -16.43 9.54
N PRO A 226 2.75 -16.86 10.82
CA PRO A 226 3.01 -18.24 11.24
C PRO A 226 2.05 -19.22 10.55
N ARG A 227 2.45 -20.52 10.47
CA ARG A 227 1.61 -21.57 9.87
C ARG A 227 0.33 -21.80 10.65
N ASP A 228 0.44 -21.83 11.97
CA ASP A 228 -0.63 -22.20 12.89
C ASP A 228 -1.22 -20.97 13.59
N VAL A 229 -1.25 -19.81 12.88
CA VAL A 229 -1.85 -18.60 13.44
C VAL A 229 -3.36 -18.74 13.48
N GLU A 230 -3.94 -18.56 14.66
CA GLU A 230 -5.38 -18.46 14.80
C GLU A 230 -5.88 -17.20 14.08
N ALA A 231 -6.88 -17.38 13.22
CA ALA A 231 -7.48 -16.32 12.46
C ALA A 231 -8.80 -15.89 13.10
N GLU A 232 -8.89 -14.62 13.46
CA GLU A 232 -10.13 -14.00 13.92
C GLU A 232 -11.20 -14.07 12.81
N GLU A 233 -12.48 -14.05 13.19
CA GLU A 233 -13.57 -13.93 12.23
C GLU A 233 -13.45 -12.59 11.47
N PRO A 234 -13.55 -12.62 10.12
CA PRO A 234 -13.44 -11.40 9.31
C PRO A 234 -14.57 -10.42 9.61
N ARG A 235 -14.22 -9.18 9.91
CA ARG A 235 -15.17 -8.08 10.09
C ARG A 235 -14.63 -6.81 9.44
N GLY A 236 -15.51 -5.90 9.08
CA GLY A 236 -15.16 -4.55 8.65
C GLY A 236 -15.39 -3.54 9.78
N SER A 237 -14.98 -2.32 9.53
CA SER A 237 -15.12 -1.18 10.45
C SER A 237 -16.58 -0.69 10.52
N ASP A 238 -16.93 -0.01 11.61
CA ASP A 238 -18.23 0.62 11.80
C ASP A 238 -18.21 2.07 11.28
N TYR A 239 -18.78 2.25 10.11
CA TYR A 239 -18.86 3.54 9.44
C TYR A 239 -20.09 4.33 9.91
N ASP A 240 -19.92 5.65 10.05
CA ASP A 240 -21.03 6.57 10.26
C ASP A 240 -21.61 7.02 8.89
N PRO A 241 -22.87 6.69 8.56
CA PRO A 241 -23.42 7.02 7.26
C PRO A 241 -23.44 8.53 6.97
N ALA A 242 -23.71 9.35 7.97
CA ALA A 242 -23.77 10.80 7.78
C ALA A 242 -22.37 11.39 7.51
N ARG A 243 -21.35 10.89 8.21
CA ARG A 243 -19.95 11.30 7.97
C ARG A 243 -19.43 10.83 6.60
N VAL A 244 -19.73 9.58 6.21
CA VAL A 244 -19.37 9.07 4.87
C VAL A 244 -20.04 9.93 3.80
N ASP A 245 -21.33 10.21 3.92
CA ASP A 245 -22.08 11.00 2.95
C ASP A 245 -21.56 12.45 2.87
N ALA A 246 -21.19 13.06 4.01
CA ALA A 246 -20.60 14.39 4.05
C ALA A 246 -19.25 14.45 3.31
N ILE A 247 -18.36 13.48 3.56
CA ILE A 247 -17.05 13.39 2.88
C ILE A 247 -17.24 13.16 1.37
N VAL A 248 -18.16 12.28 0.98
CA VAL A 248 -18.49 12.03 -0.42
C VAL A 248 -19.03 13.28 -1.08
N ALA A 249 -19.96 14.01 -0.43
CA ALA A 249 -20.51 15.25 -0.94
C ALA A 249 -19.47 16.36 -1.13
N ALA A 250 -18.47 16.42 -0.24
CA ALA A 250 -17.35 17.36 -0.31
C ALA A 250 -16.32 17.02 -1.40
N CYS A 251 -16.36 15.83 -2.00
CA CYS A 251 -15.42 15.45 -3.08
C CYS A 251 -15.59 16.41 -4.26
N ILE A 252 -14.49 17.10 -4.62
CA ILE A 252 -14.51 18.13 -5.69
C ILE A 252 -14.59 17.53 -7.09
N THR A 253 -14.23 16.25 -7.28
CA THR A 253 -14.28 15.57 -8.58
C THR A 253 -15.66 14.97 -8.83
N PRO A 254 -16.51 15.54 -9.73
CA PRO A 254 -17.90 15.13 -9.90
C PRO A 254 -18.08 13.65 -10.23
N ARG A 255 -17.20 13.10 -11.09
CA ARG A 255 -17.22 11.69 -11.48
C ARG A 255 -16.95 10.75 -10.30
N VAL A 256 -15.98 11.09 -9.44
CA VAL A 256 -15.63 10.30 -8.26
C VAL A 256 -16.74 10.39 -7.22
N ARG A 257 -17.25 11.59 -6.96
CA ARG A 257 -18.39 11.84 -6.07
C ARG A 257 -19.62 11.01 -6.46
N ALA A 258 -20.02 11.03 -7.72
CA ALA A 258 -21.17 10.25 -8.21
C ALA A 258 -20.95 8.74 -8.05
N ARG A 259 -19.74 8.25 -8.37
CA ARG A 259 -19.38 6.84 -8.18
C ARG A 259 -19.44 6.42 -6.72
N LEU A 260 -18.85 7.20 -5.80
CA LEU A 260 -18.87 6.89 -4.38
C LEU A 260 -20.30 6.89 -3.82
N ALA A 261 -21.12 7.88 -4.20
CA ALA A 261 -22.52 7.99 -3.78
C ALA A 261 -23.37 6.80 -4.25
N SER A 262 -23.02 6.14 -5.37
CA SER A 262 -23.76 4.98 -5.91
C SER A 262 -23.40 3.64 -5.24
N ILE A 263 -22.44 3.59 -4.33
CA ILE A 263 -22.05 2.36 -3.63
C ILE A 263 -23.02 2.10 -2.49
N GLU A 264 -23.87 1.07 -2.61
CA GLU A 264 -24.96 0.77 -1.68
C GLU A 264 -24.52 0.28 -0.29
N PRO A 265 -23.69 -0.78 -0.14
CA PRO A 265 -23.28 -1.21 1.19
C PRO A 265 -22.42 -0.14 1.86
N LEU A 266 -22.83 0.32 3.06
CA LEU A 266 -22.11 1.38 3.79
C LEU A 266 -20.64 1.03 4.03
N LEU A 267 -20.35 -0.25 4.39
CA LEU A 267 -18.98 -0.75 4.55
C LEU A 267 -18.16 -0.52 3.26
N MET A 268 -18.72 -0.85 2.11
CA MET A 268 -18.03 -0.69 0.83
C MET A 268 -17.86 0.79 0.48
N ARG A 269 -18.89 1.60 0.63
CA ARG A 269 -18.85 3.05 0.38
C ARG A 269 -17.82 3.73 1.28
N GLY A 270 -17.79 3.40 2.58
CA GLY A 270 -16.80 3.91 3.54
C GLY A 270 -15.37 3.49 3.18
N GLY A 271 -15.14 2.21 2.89
CA GLY A 271 -13.84 1.69 2.49
C GLY A 271 -13.33 2.32 1.19
N HIS A 272 -14.19 2.47 0.17
CA HIS A 272 -13.86 3.18 -1.08
C HIS A 272 -13.55 4.66 -0.82
N THR A 273 -14.28 5.31 0.07
CA THR A 273 -14.04 6.72 0.43
C THR A 273 -12.68 6.90 1.09
N ILE A 274 -12.34 6.06 2.06
CA ILE A 274 -10.99 6.07 2.68
C ILE A 274 -9.90 5.82 1.64
N PHE A 275 -10.09 4.82 0.76
CA PHE A 275 -9.15 4.52 -0.30
C PHE A 275 -8.90 5.72 -1.20
N GLU A 276 -9.95 6.33 -1.75
CA GLU A 276 -9.86 7.50 -2.63
C GLU A 276 -9.23 8.71 -1.92
N LYS A 277 -9.63 8.98 -0.68
CA LYS A 277 -9.09 10.08 0.12
C LYS A 277 -7.57 9.95 0.33
N ASN A 278 -7.06 8.73 0.51
CA ASN A 278 -5.64 8.50 0.78
C ASN A 278 -4.78 8.40 -0.49
N TYR A 279 -5.33 7.86 -1.58
CA TYR A 279 -4.59 7.84 -2.86
C TYR A 279 -4.70 9.16 -3.65
N TYR A 280 -5.79 9.92 -3.45
CA TYR A 280 -6.08 11.17 -4.17
C TYR A 280 -6.57 12.26 -3.21
N PRO A 281 -5.73 12.68 -2.25
CA PRO A 281 -6.15 13.64 -1.22
C PRO A 281 -6.56 15.00 -1.79
N THR A 282 -6.04 15.40 -2.96
CA THR A 282 -6.43 16.63 -3.64
C THR A 282 -7.90 16.69 -4.04
N ARG A 283 -8.58 15.53 -4.11
CA ARG A 283 -10.02 15.45 -4.38
C ARG A 283 -10.89 15.71 -3.16
N PHE A 284 -10.33 15.67 -1.96
CA PHE A 284 -11.06 15.71 -0.70
C PHE A 284 -10.53 16.81 0.21
N PRO A 285 -11.19 18.00 0.20
CA PRO A 285 -10.81 19.08 1.12
C PRO A 285 -11.13 18.73 2.58
N ASP A 286 -12.13 17.88 2.81
CA ASP A 286 -12.47 17.40 4.15
C ASP A 286 -11.65 16.14 4.50
N ARG A 287 -10.92 16.22 5.62
CA ARG A 287 -10.09 15.16 6.17
C ARG A 287 -10.72 14.44 7.35
N ALA A 288 -11.99 14.70 7.66
CA ALA A 288 -12.68 14.05 8.76
C ALA A 288 -12.68 12.52 8.63
N SER A 289 -12.70 11.83 9.76
CA SER A 289 -12.85 10.37 9.80
C SER A 289 -14.29 9.98 9.44
N PRO A 290 -14.51 8.99 8.57
CA PRO A 290 -15.82 8.47 8.23
C PRO A 290 -16.37 7.47 9.26
N LEU A 291 -15.63 7.19 10.33
CA LEU A 291 -15.97 6.17 11.33
C LEU A 291 -16.77 6.77 12.50
N ARG A 292 -17.54 5.92 13.19
CA ARG A 292 -18.30 6.33 14.38
C ARG A 292 -17.40 6.72 15.54
N GLU A 293 -16.32 5.96 15.74
CA GLU A 293 -15.41 6.07 16.88
C GLU A 293 -13.98 6.22 16.40
N VAL A 294 -13.14 6.70 17.30
CA VAL A 294 -11.67 6.73 17.13
C VAL A 294 -11.08 5.52 17.83
N HIS A 295 -10.16 4.84 17.19
CA HIS A 295 -9.62 3.59 17.67
C HIS A 295 -8.17 3.73 18.13
N ALA A 296 -7.85 3.09 19.23
CA ALA A 296 -6.47 3.02 19.70
C ALA A 296 -5.61 2.13 18.79
N ARG A 297 -4.34 2.47 18.65
CA ARG A 297 -3.35 1.62 18.00
C ARG A 297 -3.20 0.31 18.77
N ARG A 298 -3.40 -0.81 18.09
CA ARG A 298 -3.26 -2.16 18.67
C ARG A 298 -2.49 -3.07 17.73
N PRO A 299 -1.60 -3.95 18.25
CA PRO A 299 -0.86 -4.91 17.43
C PRO A 299 -1.80 -5.95 16.81
N ARG A 300 -2.06 -5.84 15.51
CA ARG A 300 -2.97 -6.73 14.77
C ARG A 300 -2.40 -7.26 13.47
N LEU A 301 -1.35 -6.65 12.93
CA LEU A 301 -0.80 -6.96 11.62
C LEU A 301 0.38 -7.92 11.71
N HIS A 302 0.51 -8.77 10.70
CA HIS A 302 1.76 -9.43 10.33
C HIS A 302 2.26 -8.87 8.99
N LEU A 303 3.48 -9.23 8.58
CA LEU A 303 3.87 -9.07 7.18
C LEU A 303 2.88 -9.84 6.29
N PRO A 304 2.52 -9.34 5.11
CA PRO A 304 1.59 -10.03 4.22
C PRO A 304 2.25 -11.23 3.49
N PHE A 305 3.12 -11.96 4.19
CA PHE A 305 3.90 -13.09 3.66
C PHE A 305 3.96 -14.23 4.66
N SER A 306 4.14 -15.47 4.13
CA SER A 306 4.15 -16.70 4.94
C SER A 306 5.52 -16.97 5.56
N ALA A 307 5.53 -17.49 6.79
CA ALA A 307 6.70 -18.10 7.42
C ALA A 307 7.20 -19.36 6.70
N ASP A 308 6.44 -19.92 5.76
CA ASP A 308 6.95 -20.95 4.84
C ASP A 308 8.05 -20.44 3.90
N LEU A 309 7.97 -19.16 3.54
CA LEU A 309 8.87 -18.54 2.55
C LEU A 309 9.88 -17.60 3.20
N PHE A 310 9.53 -16.95 4.30
CA PHE A 310 10.37 -15.94 4.94
C PHE A 310 10.55 -16.24 6.41
N ASP A 311 11.75 -16.01 6.93
CA ASP A 311 12.09 -16.18 8.35
C ASP A 311 11.94 -14.86 9.12
N GLY A 312 11.91 -13.71 8.43
CA GLY A 312 11.80 -12.40 9.04
C GLY A 312 11.96 -11.26 8.05
N ALA A 313 12.27 -10.09 8.58
CA ALA A 313 12.52 -8.87 7.82
C ALA A 313 13.82 -8.20 8.25
N VAL A 314 14.48 -7.53 7.31
CA VAL A 314 15.73 -6.78 7.51
C VAL A 314 15.62 -5.42 6.79
N PHE A 315 16.17 -4.38 7.38
CA PHE A 315 16.22 -3.07 6.72
C PHE A 315 17.34 -3.03 5.68
N GLN A 316 17.10 -2.36 4.54
CA GLN A 316 18.08 -2.25 3.46
C GLN A 316 19.38 -1.61 3.93
N ASP A 317 19.33 -0.67 4.82
CA ASP A 317 20.50 0.04 5.37
C ASP A 317 21.29 -0.75 6.44
N GLU A 318 20.90 -2.00 6.66
CA GLU A 318 21.57 -2.98 7.55
C GLU A 318 22.23 -4.13 6.77
N LEU A 319 22.22 -4.09 5.41
CA LEU A 319 22.75 -5.13 4.54
C LEU A 319 24.26 -4.96 4.19
#